data_78cf4d5292e422450eecac4a052dd6a1
#
_entry.id   78cf4d5292e422450eecac4a052dd6a1
#
_cell.length_a   1.000
_cell.length_b   1.000
_cell.length_c   1.000
_cell.angle_alpha   90.00
_cell.angle_beta   90.00
_cell.angle_gamma   90.00
#
_symmetry.space_group_name_H-M   'P 1'
#
loop_
_entity.id
_entity.type
_entity.pdbx_description
1 polymer ?
#
loop_
_entity_poly.entity_id
_entity_poly.type
_entity_poly.pdbx_seq_one_letter_code
_entity_poly.pdbx_strand_id
1 'polypeptide(L)'
;MEFHLEYTPKPFDTKINHQQKLLLIGSCFTEQIGNKLAHHKFPVLDNPNGILFNPISITKSLSSYITNKQYSAADLFYQNESWNSWEHHSRFSDPDQQNCIDGINASQDRAHEFLKGADWLLITLGSAFVYELQDGSVVANCHKVPTDKFNKRLLSVEEVVSALQQMQEQLISFNPSLKIIYTISPVRHLRDGFIENNRSKATLHLAVQQLTQTANTFYFPAYELVMDDLRDYRFYAEDMVHPNYAATNYVWKKFIATCVDEPSQALMKEINSINAAKSHKPFNPDSEQHKKFLQINLERVKKLEQQFPYINFEEEINYFSL
;
A
#
# COMPACT_ATOMS: atom_id res chain seq x y z
N MET A 1 22.84 -19.69 23.57
CA MET A 1 21.80 -18.82 24.13
C MET A 1 21.29 -17.96 22.98
N GLU A 2 20.01 -18.07 22.64
CA GLU A 2 19.38 -17.26 21.57
C GLU A 2 18.91 -15.95 22.20
N PHE A 3 19.27 -14.82 21.60
CA PHE A 3 18.88 -13.47 22.05
C PHE A 3 17.73 -12.89 21.23
N HIS A 4 17.27 -13.61 20.21
CA HIS A 4 16.21 -13.20 19.28
C HIS A 4 15.31 -14.40 18.98
N LEU A 5 14.01 -14.21 19.13
CA LEU A 5 12.99 -15.16 18.71
C LEU A 5 12.50 -14.74 17.32
N GLU A 6 13.06 -15.37 16.29
CA GLU A 6 12.66 -15.07 14.91
C GLU A 6 11.26 -15.60 14.61
N TYR A 7 10.41 -14.73 14.11
CA TYR A 7 9.08 -15.10 13.63
C TYR A 7 9.08 -15.36 12.12
N THR A 8 8.62 -16.53 11.71
CA THR A 8 8.43 -16.87 10.31
C THR A 8 6.94 -17.05 10.03
N PRO A 9 6.29 -16.10 9.33
CA PRO A 9 4.89 -16.23 8.95
C PRO A 9 4.65 -17.49 8.11
N LYS A 10 3.51 -18.17 8.33
CA LYS A 10 3.12 -19.32 7.52
C LYS A 10 2.90 -18.86 6.07
N PRO A 11 3.54 -19.52 5.08
CA PRO A 11 3.29 -19.22 3.68
C PRO A 11 1.82 -19.40 3.30
N PHE A 12 1.31 -18.52 2.44
CA PHE A 12 -0.04 -18.66 1.93
C PHE A 12 -0.16 -19.85 0.99
N ASP A 13 -1.28 -20.55 1.04
CA ASP A 13 -1.57 -21.67 0.14
C ASP A 13 -1.74 -21.19 -1.31
N THR A 14 -2.29 -19.98 -1.50
CA THR A 14 -2.36 -19.30 -2.80
C THR A 14 -1.39 -18.12 -2.78
N LYS A 15 -0.51 -18.04 -3.77
CA LYS A 15 0.56 -17.03 -3.83
C LYS A 15 0.39 -16.07 -5.01
N ILE A 16 0.95 -14.89 -4.85
CA ILE A 16 1.02 -13.83 -5.84
C ILE A 16 2.08 -14.18 -6.89
N ASN A 17 1.77 -13.98 -8.17
CA ASN A 17 2.73 -14.05 -9.28
C ASN A 17 2.80 -12.74 -10.06
N HIS A 18 3.83 -12.59 -10.91
CA HIS A 18 4.09 -11.34 -11.64
C HIS A 18 3.02 -10.94 -12.67
N GLN A 19 2.14 -11.83 -13.09
CA GLN A 19 1.06 -11.48 -14.02
C GLN A 19 -0.17 -10.91 -13.31
N GLN A 20 -0.24 -11.07 -12.00
CA GLN A 20 -1.39 -10.68 -11.20
C GLN A 20 -1.34 -9.21 -10.80
N LYS A 21 -2.50 -8.56 -10.88
CA LYS A 21 -2.71 -7.16 -10.53
C LYS A 21 -2.99 -7.01 -9.05
N LEU A 22 -2.25 -6.11 -8.40
CA LEU A 22 -2.37 -5.84 -6.98
C LEU A 22 -2.86 -4.40 -6.73
N LEU A 23 -4.06 -4.26 -6.17
CA LEU A 23 -4.53 -2.99 -5.62
C LEU A 23 -4.14 -2.92 -4.14
N LEU A 24 -3.47 -1.85 -3.73
CA LEU A 24 -3.07 -1.63 -2.35
C LEU A 24 -3.76 -0.38 -1.81
N ILE A 25 -4.31 -0.46 -0.60
CA ILE A 25 -4.97 0.68 0.05
C ILE A 25 -4.67 0.70 1.55
N GLY A 26 -4.45 1.88 2.10
CA GLY A 26 -4.28 2.06 3.54
C GLY A 26 -3.22 3.06 3.95
N SER A 27 -2.48 2.74 5.01
CA SER A 27 -1.50 3.62 5.64
C SER A 27 -0.26 3.87 4.78
N CYS A 28 0.63 4.77 5.22
CA CYS A 28 1.92 5.03 4.57
C CYS A 28 2.80 3.76 4.40
N PHE A 29 2.61 2.74 5.22
CA PHE A 29 3.28 1.45 5.06
C PHE A 29 2.85 0.75 3.75
N THR A 30 1.62 0.95 3.31
CA THR A 30 1.12 0.47 2.00
C THR A 30 1.98 0.96 0.85
N GLU A 31 2.30 2.26 0.83
CA GLU A 31 3.13 2.86 -0.24
C GLU A 31 4.55 2.29 -0.26
N GLN A 32 5.11 1.96 0.91
CA GLN A 32 6.44 1.33 0.97
C GLN A 32 6.43 -0.07 0.33
N ILE A 33 5.40 -0.86 0.55
CA ILE A 33 5.25 -2.19 -0.07
C ILE A 33 4.91 -2.04 -1.57
N GLY A 34 4.00 -1.12 -1.92
CA GLY A 34 3.63 -0.81 -3.30
C GLY A 34 4.83 -0.40 -4.15
N ASN A 35 5.65 0.53 -3.65
CA ASN A 35 6.88 0.97 -4.32
C ASN A 35 7.87 -0.18 -4.54
N LYS A 36 8.01 -1.10 -3.56
CA LYS A 36 8.89 -2.28 -3.71
C LYS A 36 8.34 -3.25 -4.75
N LEU A 37 7.02 -3.49 -4.78
CA LEU A 37 6.38 -4.32 -5.81
C LEU A 37 6.55 -3.70 -7.21
N ALA A 38 6.31 -2.40 -7.36
CA ALA A 38 6.50 -1.67 -8.61
C ALA A 38 7.97 -1.69 -9.08
N HIS A 39 8.94 -1.53 -8.16
CA HIS A 39 10.36 -1.64 -8.45
C HIS A 39 10.74 -3.03 -9.01
N HIS A 40 10.02 -4.07 -8.59
CA HIS A 40 10.14 -5.42 -9.14
C HIS A 40 9.17 -5.71 -10.29
N LYS A 41 8.56 -4.65 -10.86
CA LYS A 41 7.70 -4.71 -12.06
C LYS A 41 6.42 -5.55 -11.91
N PHE A 42 5.88 -5.66 -10.69
CA PHE A 42 4.51 -6.15 -10.53
C PHE A 42 3.50 -5.10 -11.00
N PRO A 43 2.36 -5.49 -11.60
CA PRO A 43 1.27 -4.58 -11.91
C PRO A 43 0.58 -4.11 -10.62
N VAL A 44 0.91 -2.90 -10.17
CA VAL A 44 0.46 -2.35 -8.87
C VAL A 44 -0.23 -1.01 -9.06
N LEU A 45 -1.32 -0.81 -8.33
CA LEU A 45 -1.90 0.50 -8.06
C LEU A 45 -2.02 0.66 -6.54
N ASP A 46 -1.36 1.69 -5.99
CA ASP A 46 -1.36 1.93 -4.55
C ASP A 46 -2.02 3.26 -4.18
N ASN A 47 -2.81 3.23 -3.12
CA ASN A 47 -3.46 4.38 -2.50
C ASN A 47 -4.10 5.36 -3.48
N PRO A 48 -5.09 4.97 -4.31
CA PRO A 48 -5.70 5.89 -5.27
C PRO A 48 -6.31 7.14 -4.64
N ASN A 49 -6.89 7.07 -3.43
CA ASN A 49 -7.35 8.25 -2.66
C ASN A 49 -6.26 8.88 -1.80
N GLY A 50 -5.01 8.39 -1.91
CA GLY A 50 -3.93 8.72 -0.98
C GLY A 50 -3.98 7.88 0.29
N ILE A 51 -3.13 8.24 1.26
CA ILE A 51 -2.98 7.50 2.51
C ILE A 51 -4.28 7.59 3.32
N LEU A 52 -4.78 6.41 3.72
CA LEU A 52 -5.96 6.23 4.56
C LEU A 52 -5.59 5.38 5.78
N PHE A 53 -6.09 5.73 6.96
CA PHE A 53 -5.67 5.07 8.19
C PHE A 53 -6.75 4.18 8.80
N ASN A 54 -8.02 4.57 8.70
CA ASN A 54 -9.10 3.93 9.41
C ASN A 54 -10.00 3.07 8.50
N PRO A 55 -10.63 2.03 9.05
CA PRO A 55 -11.47 1.10 8.28
C PRO A 55 -12.60 1.79 7.51
N ILE A 56 -13.27 2.77 8.12
CA ILE A 56 -14.44 3.43 7.50
C ILE A 56 -14.04 4.23 6.26
N SER A 57 -12.93 4.97 6.32
CA SER A 57 -12.43 5.70 5.15
C SER A 57 -11.97 4.76 4.03
N ILE A 58 -11.38 3.61 4.40
CA ILE A 58 -10.98 2.57 3.42
C ILE A 58 -12.21 1.97 2.74
N THR A 59 -13.24 1.58 3.51
CA THR A 59 -14.47 1.02 2.93
C THR A 59 -15.19 2.02 2.03
N LYS A 60 -15.23 3.30 2.44
CA LYS A 60 -15.82 4.39 1.65
C LYS A 60 -15.11 4.55 0.30
N SER A 61 -13.78 4.54 0.29
CA SER A 61 -12.99 4.60 -0.94
C SER A 61 -13.19 3.38 -1.83
N LEU A 62 -13.18 2.16 -1.27
CA LEU A 62 -13.46 0.95 -2.06
C LEU A 62 -14.86 0.94 -2.65
N SER A 63 -15.88 1.42 -1.90
CA SER A 63 -17.24 1.58 -2.42
C SER A 63 -17.31 2.61 -3.56
N SER A 64 -16.57 3.72 -3.45
CA SER A 64 -16.48 4.70 -4.54
C SER A 64 -15.84 4.10 -5.80
N TYR A 65 -14.82 3.24 -5.65
CA TYR A 65 -14.22 2.53 -6.80
C TYR A 65 -15.21 1.55 -7.45
N ILE A 66 -15.97 0.79 -6.67
CA ILE A 66 -16.98 -0.13 -7.19
C ILE A 66 -18.03 0.64 -8.02
N THR A 67 -18.50 1.77 -7.51
CA THR A 67 -19.56 2.56 -8.15
C THR A 67 -19.04 3.53 -9.21
N ASN A 68 -17.74 3.68 -9.37
CA ASN A 68 -17.07 4.74 -10.15
C ASN A 68 -17.63 6.13 -9.86
N LYS A 69 -17.70 6.48 -8.55
CA LYS A 69 -18.23 7.76 -8.10
C LYS A 69 -17.49 8.92 -8.79
N GLN A 70 -18.23 9.82 -9.44
CA GLN A 70 -17.68 11.05 -9.98
C GLN A 70 -17.87 12.17 -8.96
N TYR A 71 -16.78 12.84 -8.64
CA TYR A 71 -16.75 13.95 -7.68
C TYR A 71 -16.98 15.28 -8.40
N SER A 72 -17.62 16.19 -7.72
CA SER A 72 -18.00 17.51 -8.20
C SER A 72 -17.62 18.61 -7.20
N ALA A 73 -17.88 19.85 -7.54
CA ALA A 73 -17.68 20.98 -6.63
C ALA A 73 -18.43 20.83 -5.30
N ALA A 74 -19.56 20.11 -5.27
CA ALA A 74 -20.34 19.86 -4.06
C ALA A 74 -19.65 18.90 -3.06
N ASP A 75 -18.67 18.10 -3.52
CA ASP A 75 -17.89 17.18 -2.69
C ASP A 75 -16.62 17.82 -2.10
N LEU A 76 -16.37 19.11 -2.42
CA LEU A 76 -15.18 19.83 -2.02
C LEU A 76 -15.50 20.94 -1.01
N PHE A 77 -14.50 21.31 -0.22
CA PHE A 77 -14.51 22.48 0.64
C PHE A 77 -13.22 23.28 0.47
N TYR A 78 -13.29 24.59 0.73
CA TYR A 78 -12.14 25.48 0.62
C TYR A 78 -11.55 25.76 2.00
N GLN A 79 -10.26 25.46 2.17
CA GLN A 79 -9.55 25.66 3.44
C GLN A 79 -8.05 25.82 3.16
N ASN A 80 -7.40 26.74 3.89
CA ASN A 80 -5.96 27.00 3.74
C ASN A 80 -5.54 27.28 2.28
N GLU A 81 -6.28 28.15 1.61
CA GLU A 81 -6.04 28.58 0.22
C GLU A 81 -6.05 27.44 -0.81
N SER A 82 -6.75 26.33 -0.51
CA SER A 82 -6.85 25.19 -1.40
C SER A 82 -8.24 24.55 -1.31
N TRP A 83 -8.68 23.95 -2.40
CA TRP A 83 -9.83 23.06 -2.45
C TRP A 83 -9.42 21.68 -1.96
N ASN A 84 -10.25 21.05 -1.15
CA ASN A 84 -9.98 19.81 -0.46
C ASN A 84 -11.21 18.89 -0.51
N SER A 85 -11.01 17.60 -0.37
CA SER A 85 -12.06 16.60 -0.21
C SER A 85 -11.88 15.85 1.11
N TRP A 86 -12.95 15.69 1.88
CA TRP A 86 -12.93 14.90 3.13
C TRP A 86 -12.62 13.41 2.92
N GLU A 87 -12.78 12.91 1.69
CA GLU A 87 -12.56 11.51 1.34
C GLU A 87 -11.14 11.23 0.79
N HIS A 88 -10.31 12.27 0.60
CA HIS A 88 -8.99 12.15 -0.05
C HIS A 88 -7.86 12.70 0.82
N HIS A 89 -6.67 12.16 0.58
CA HIS A 89 -5.43 12.71 1.15
C HIS A 89 -5.12 14.10 0.57
N SER A 90 -4.44 14.94 1.35
CA SER A 90 -4.09 16.31 0.94
C SER A 90 -3.23 16.42 -0.33
N ARG A 91 -2.69 15.34 -0.86
CA ARG A 91 -2.01 15.34 -2.17
C ARG A 91 -2.93 15.63 -3.35
N PHE A 92 -4.26 15.56 -3.14
CA PHE A 92 -5.28 15.92 -4.11
C PHE A 92 -5.76 17.36 -3.95
N SER A 93 -5.30 18.07 -2.90
CA SER A 93 -5.66 19.47 -2.68
C SER A 93 -5.01 20.36 -3.75
N ASP A 94 -5.78 21.31 -4.29
CA ASP A 94 -5.30 22.24 -5.31
C ASP A 94 -5.89 23.64 -5.07
N PRO A 95 -5.15 24.75 -5.33
CA PRO A 95 -5.72 26.09 -5.31
C PRO A 95 -6.84 26.31 -6.32
N ASP A 96 -6.81 25.60 -7.46
CA ASP A 96 -7.87 25.60 -8.46
C ASP A 96 -8.85 24.46 -8.20
N GLN A 97 -10.15 24.79 -8.18
CA GLN A 97 -11.22 23.83 -7.89
C GLN A 97 -11.33 22.74 -8.96
N GLN A 98 -11.19 23.14 -10.24
CA GLN A 98 -11.33 22.19 -11.32
C GLN A 98 -10.17 21.20 -11.39
N ASN A 99 -8.94 21.68 -11.15
CA ASN A 99 -7.76 20.80 -11.04
C ASN A 99 -7.93 19.77 -9.92
N CYS A 100 -8.46 20.19 -8.76
CA CYS A 100 -8.75 19.27 -7.65
C CYS A 100 -9.76 18.19 -8.07
N ILE A 101 -10.87 18.58 -8.72
CA ILE A 101 -11.89 17.65 -9.22
C ILE A 101 -11.30 16.69 -10.25
N ASP A 102 -10.59 17.22 -11.25
CA ASP A 102 -10.01 16.44 -12.34
C ASP A 102 -8.97 15.44 -11.82
N GLY A 103 -8.12 15.84 -10.88
CA GLY A 103 -7.14 14.98 -10.24
C GLY A 103 -7.80 13.82 -9.45
N ILE A 104 -8.85 14.11 -8.71
CA ILE A 104 -9.63 13.11 -7.97
C ILE A 104 -10.30 12.15 -8.94
N ASN A 105 -11.04 12.65 -9.94
CA ASN A 105 -11.79 11.81 -10.87
C ASN A 105 -10.87 10.96 -11.75
N ALA A 106 -9.75 11.51 -12.22
CA ALA A 106 -8.75 10.72 -12.95
C ALA A 106 -8.17 9.57 -12.13
N SER A 107 -7.97 9.78 -10.82
CA SER A 107 -7.53 8.71 -9.92
C SER A 107 -8.64 7.70 -9.65
N GLN A 108 -9.87 8.16 -9.52
CA GLN A 108 -11.07 7.35 -9.32
C GLN A 108 -11.31 6.41 -10.50
N ASP A 109 -11.26 6.92 -11.73
CA ASP A 109 -11.44 6.14 -12.96
C ASP A 109 -10.36 5.03 -13.06
N ARG A 110 -9.10 5.37 -12.76
CA ARG A 110 -8.00 4.38 -12.73
C ARG A 110 -8.25 3.31 -11.69
N ALA A 111 -8.71 3.69 -10.48
CA ALA A 111 -8.97 2.74 -9.40
C ALA A 111 -10.12 1.80 -9.75
N HIS A 112 -11.20 2.31 -10.35
CA HIS A 112 -12.33 1.52 -10.80
C HIS A 112 -11.93 0.48 -11.85
N GLU A 113 -11.25 0.92 -12.93
CA GLU A 113 -10.80 0.01 -13.99
C GLU A 113 -9.76 -1.00 -13.49
N PHE A 114 -8.88 -0.59 -12.58
CA PHE A 114 -7.90 -1.50 -12.00
C PHE A 114 -8.56 -2.55 -11.12
N LEU A 115 -9.53 -2.17 -10.27
CA LEU A 115 -10.23 -3.07 -9.36
C LEU A 115 -11.05 -4.14 -10.09
N LYS A 116 -11.62 -3.82 -11.26
CA LYS A 116 -12.33 -4.80 -12.11
C LYS A 116 -11.47 -6.02 -12.45
N GLY A 117 -10.20 -5.80 -12.69
CA GLY A 117 -9.26 -6.85 -13.10
C GLY A 117 -8.18 -7.16 -12.04
N ALA A 118 -8.35 -6.69 -10.81
CA ALA A 118 -7.41 -6.97 -9.73
C ALA A 118 -7.53 -8.43 -9.26
N ASP A 119 -6.39 -9.09 -9.07
CA ASP A 119 -6.31 -10.42 -8.48
C ASP A 119 -6.20 -10.37 -6.96
N TRP A 120 -5.57 -9.31 -6.47
CA TRP A 120 -5.28 -9.13 -5.06
C TRP A 120 -5.60 -7.70 -4.60
N LEU A 121 -6.19 -7.60 -3.42
CA LEU A 121 -6.37 -6.35 -2.67
C LEU A 121 -5.60 -6.46 -1.35
N LEU A 122 -4.60 -5.61 -1.15
CA LEU A 122 -3.89 -5.48 0.12
C LEU A 122 -4.46 -4.29 0.91
N ILE A 123 -5.03 -4.55 2.08
CA ILE A 123 -5.58 -3.53 2.98
C ILE A 123 -4.67 -3.39 4.20
N THR A 124 -4.03 -2.22 4.37
CA THR A 124 -3.19 -1.92 5.53
C THR A 124 -3.93 -0.99 6.49
N LEU A 125 -4.45 -1.54 7.57
CA LEU A 125 -5.15 -0.79 8.60
C LEU A 125 -4.15 -0.05 9.51
N GLY A 126 -4.32 1.26 9.65
CA GLY A 126 -3.43 2.11 10.45
C GLY A 126 -3.94 2.34 11.87
N SER A 127 -5.19 2.73 12.00
CA SER A 127 -5.83 3.13 13.25
C SER A 127 -7.31 2.80 13.24
N ALA A 128 -7.85 2.44 14.42
CA ALA A 128 -9.30 2.34 14.64
C ALA A 128 -9.91 3.66 15.11
N PHE A 129 -9.13 4.73 15.27
CA PHE A 129 -9.67 6.05 15.52
C PHE A 129 -10.24 6.67 14.24
N VAL A 130 -11.41 7.27 14.36
CA VAL A 130 -12.06 8.06 13.32
C VAL A 130 -12.25 9.51 13.79
N TYR A 131 -12.31 10.40 12.83
CA TYR A 131 -12.70 11.80 13.02
C TYR A 131 -14.00 12.00 12.25
N GLU A 132 -15.04 12.48 12.96
CA GLU A 132 -16.38 12.70 12.43
C GLU A 132 -16.68 14.18 12.37
N LEU A 133 -17.29 14.63 11.30
CA LEU A 133 -17.90 15.98 11.22
C LEU A 133 -19.15 16.04 12.11
N GLN A 134 -19.73 17.26 12.25
CA GLN A 134 -20.92 17.48 13.08
C GLN A 134 -22.15 16.68 12.60
N ASP A 135 -22.19 16.30 11.33
CA ASP A 135 -23.23 15.46 10.74
C ASP A 135 -22.98 13.94 10.92
N GLY A 136 -21.90 13.58 11.62
CA GLY A 136 -21.50 12.18 11.83
C GLY A 136 -20.68 11.56 10.69
N SER A 137 -20.39 12.32 9.62
CA SER A 137 -19.58 11.81 8.49
C SER A 137 -18.13 11.59 8.91
N VAL A 138 -17.60 10.40 8.71
CA VAL A 138 -16.18 10.11 8.93
C VAL A 138 -15.36 10.69 7.79
N VAL A 139 -14.27 11.39 8.17
CA VAL A 139 -13.31 11.98 7.23
C VAL A 139 -12.03 11.13 7.11
N ALA A 140 -11.48 11.07 5.91
CA ALA A 140 -10.22 10.40 5.63
C ALA A 140 -9.01 11.27 6.02
N ASN A 141 -9.15 12.59 5.89
CA ASN A 141 -8.12 13.56 6.23
C ASN A 141 -8.77 14.83 6.81
N CYS A 142 -8.19 15.34 7.90
CA CYS A 142 -8.68 16.57 8.55
C CYS A 142 -8.17 17.86 7.86
N HIS A 143 -7.27 17.80 6.89
CA HIS A 143 -6.72 18.94 6.12
C HIS A 143 -6.26 20.15 6.98
N LYS A 144 -5.70 19.86 8.18
CA LYS A 144 -5.28 20.87 9.16
C LYS A 144 -6.42 21.78 9.65
N VAL A 145 -7.67 21.38 9.45
CA VAL A 145 -8.82 22.06 10.07
C VAL A 145 -8.74 21.88 11.58
N PRO A 146 -9.09 22.90 12.39
CA PRO A 146 -9.03 22.82 13.85
C PRO A 146 -9.76 21.61 14.43
N THR A 147 -9.16 20.99 15.45
CA THR A 147 -9.64 19.71 16.02
C THR A 147 -11.00 19.81 16.69
N ASP A 148 -11.43 20.99 17.12
CA ASP A 148 -12.75 21.28 17.69
C ASP A 148 -13.90 21.15 16.68
N LYS A 149 -13.58 21.04 15.38
CA LYS A 149 -14.55 20.79 14.31
C LYS A 149 -14.89 19.31 14.14
N PHE A 150 -14.20 18.43 14.84
CA PHE A 150 -14.36 16.99 14.72
C PHE A 150 -14.73 16.37 16.06
N ASN A 151 -15.58 15.35 16.01
CA ASN A 151 -15.72 14.38 17.08
C ASN A 151 -14.76 13.23 16.82
N LYS A 152 -13.78 13.04 17.71
CA LYS A 152 -12.83 11.91 17.61
C LYS A 152 -13.28 10.77 18.50
N ARG A 153 -13.40 9.57 17.94
CA ARG A 153 -13.72 8.38 18.72
C ARG A 153 -12.96 7.13 18.24
N LEU A 154 -12.87 6.16 19.12
CA LEU A 154 -12.38 4.82 18.81
C LEU A 154 -13.56 3.97 18.31
N LEU A 155 -13.39 3.30 17.17
CA LEU A 155 -14.34 2.30 16.69
C LEU A 155 -14.33 1.07 17.61
N SER A 156 -15.47 0.44 17.79
CA SER A 156 -15.54 -0.89 18.39
C SER A 156 -15.07 -1.98 17.41
N VAL A 157 -14.81 -3.17 17.92
CA VAL A 157 -14.46 -4.33 17.07
C VAL A 157 -15.60 -4.66 16.13
N GLU A 158 -16.85 -4.61 16.62
CA GLU A 158 -18.07 -4.90 15.87
C GLU A 158 -18.28 -3.90 14.72
N GLU A 159 -18.03 -2.61 14.96
CA GLU A 159 -18.11 -1.58 13.91
C GLU A 159 -17.09 -1.84 12.80
N VAL A 160 -15.83 -2.18 13.16
CA VAL A 160 -14.78 -2.49 12.18
C VAL A 160 -15.13 -3.75 11.39
N VAL A 161 -15.56 -4.81 12.06
CA VAL A 161 -15.96 -6.09 11.43
C VAL A 161 -17.13 -5.84 10.48
N SER A 162 -18.19 -5.19 10.96
CA SER A 162 -19.39 -4.92 10.14
C SER A 162 -19.06 -4.14 8.87
N ALA A 163 -18.29 -3.07 9.00
CA ALA A 163 -17.92 -2.23 7.85
C ALA A 163 -17.06 -2.99 6.83
N LEU A 164 -16.04 -3.72 7.29
CA LEU A 164 -15.14 -4.44 6.39
C LEU A 164 -15.77 -5.70 5.82
N GLN A 165 -16.61 -6.41 6.56
CA GLN A 165 -17.34 -7.58 6.07
C GLN A 165 -18.34 -7.20 4.98
N GLN A 166 -19.12 -6.14 5.19
CA GLN A 166 -20.02 -5.62 4.16
C GLN A 166 -19.23 -5.19 2.90
N MET A 167 -18.07 -4.61 3.08
CA MET A 167 -17.20 -4.27 1.95
C MET A 167 -16.65 -5.50 1.23
N GLN A 168 -16.27 -6.56 1.95
CA GLN A 168 -15.87 -7.84 1.33
C GLN A 168 -16.97 -8.41 0.45
N GLU A 169 -18.21 -8.39 0.92
CA GLU A 169 -19.39 -8.89 0.16
C GLU A 169 -19.58 -8.06 -1.14
N GLN A 170 -19.46 -6.74 -1.08
CA GLN A 170 -19.53 -5.87 -2.25
C GLN A 170 -18.38 -6.12 -3.24
N LEU A 171 -17.16 -6.27 -2.73
CA LEU A 171 -15.97 -6.56 -3.54
C LEU A 171 -16.07 -7.90 -4.26
N ILE A 172 -16.52 -8.95 -3.57
CA ILE A 172 -16.72 -10.30 -4.15
C ILE A 172 -17.84 -10.27 -5.19
N SER A 173 -18.91 -9.50 -4.95
CA SER A 173 -19.97 -9.30 -5.94
C SER A 173 -19.47 -8.57 -7.20
N PHE A 174 -18.57 -7.60 -7.04
CA PHE A 174 -18.01 -6.81 -8.13
C PHE A 174 -16.90 -7.56 -8.90
N ASN A 175 -16.01 -8.24 -8.16
CA ASN A 175 -14.90 -9.04 -8.70
C ASN A 175 -14.80 -10.37 -7.94
N PRO A 176 -15.47 -11.43 -8.41
CA PRO A 176 -15.53 -12.72 -7.71
C PRO A 176 -14.20 -13.46 -7.55
N SER A 177 -13.18 -13.08 -8.34
CA SER A 177 -11.83 -13.70 -8.29
C SER A 177 -10.89 -13.01 -7.30
N LEU A 178 -11.30 -11.87 -6.73
CA LEU A 178 -10.47 -11.05 -5.86
C LEU A 178 -10.09 -11.80 -4.58
N LYS A 179 -8.81 -11.72 -4.23
CA LYS A 179 -8.26 -12.19 -2.95
C LYS A 179 -7.87 -10.99 -2.11
N ILE A 180 -8.11 -11.08 -0.80
CA ILE A 180 -7.87 -9.95 0.12
C ILE A 180 -6.78 -10.33 1.11
N ILE A 181 -5.77 -9.48 1.25
CA ILE A 181 -4.76 -9.57 2.30
C ILE A 181 -4.97 -8.40 3.26
N TYR A 182 -5.28 -8.70 4.50
CA TYR A 182 -5.24 -7.72 5.58
C TYR A 182 -3.85 -7.69 6.22
N THR A 183 -3.41 -6.51 6.59
CA THR A 183 -2.26 -6.30 7.45
C THR A 183 -2.50 -5.10 8.37
N ILE A 184 -1.87 -5.09 9.52
CA ILE A 184 -1.92 -3.97 10.46
C ILE A 184 -0.60 -3.23 10.38
N SER A 185 -0.69 -1.92 10.15
CA SER A 185 0.47 -1.04 10.04
C SER A 185 1.30 -1.07 11.33
N PRO A 186 2.62 -1.29 11.23
CA PRO A 186 3.51 -1.19 12.37
C PRO A 186 3.81 0.26 12.79
N VAL A 187 3.36 1.25 12.02
CA VAL A 187 3.52 2.66 12.37
C VAL A 187 2.71 2.99 13.62
N ARG A 188 3.34 3.70 14.57
CA ARG A 188 2.71 4.12 15.82
C ARG A 188 1.98 5.45 15.62
N HIS A 189 0.74 5.54 16.10
CA HIS A 189 -0.03 6.79 16.10
C HIS A 189 0.07 7.45 17.48
N LEU A 190 1.24 8.04 17.79
CA LEU A 190 1.56 8.57 19.12
C LEU A 190 0.91 9.91 19.45
N ARG A 191 0.23 10.58 18.51
CA ARG A 191 -0.54 11.80 18.80
C ARG A 191 -1.54 11.59 19.95
N ASP A 192 -2.06 10.35 20.08
CA ASP A 192 -3.04 9.96 21.07
C ASP A 192 -2.42 9.33 22.32
N GLY A 193 -1.09 9.15 22.31
CA GLY A 193 -0.35 8.46 23.36
C GLY A 193 -0.27 6.95 23.15
N PHE A 194 0.61 6.31 23.91
CA PHE A 194 0.90 4.87 23.80
C PHE A 194 -0.32 3.99 24.11
N ILE A 195 -1.08 4.35 25.15
CA ILE A 195 -2.23 3.55 25.59
C ILE A 195 -3.30 3.54 24.50
N GLU A 196 -3.65 4.68 23.97
CA GLU A 196 -4.70 4.80 22.94
C GLU A 196 -4.25 4.17 21.60
N ASN A 197 -2.96 4.31 21.24
CA ASN A 197 -2.43 3.58 20.10
C ASN A 197 -2.59 2.06 20.27
N ASN A 198 -2.25 1.51 21.45
CA ASN A 198 -2.36 0.08 21.70
C ASN A 198 -3.82 -0.39 21.69
N ARG A 199 -4.76 0.37 22.28
CA ARG A 199 -6.20 0.08 22.20
C ARG A 199 -6.69 0.05 20.75
N SER A 200 -6.31 1.04 19.96
CA SER A 200 -6.62 1.10 18.54
C SER A 200 -6.07 -0.12 17.78
N LYS A 201 -4.82 -0.51 18.00
CA LYS A 201 -4.22 -1.70 17.36
C LYS A 201 -4.92 -2.98 17.82
N ALA A 202 -5.24 -3.13 19.11
CA ALA A 202 -5.97 -4.28 19.64
C ALA A 202 -7.35 -4.45 18.97
N THR A 203 -8.09 -3.35 18.80
CA THR A 203 -9.37 -3.35 18.06
C THR A 203 -9.19 -3.88 16.64
N LEU A 204 -8.16 -3.41 15.92
CA LEU A 204 -7.89 -3.85 14.55
C LEU A 204 -7.49 -5.33 14.50
N HIS A 205 -6.67 -5.82 15.44
CA HIS A 205 -6.27 -7.24 15.50
C HIS A 205 -7.47 -8.16 15.70
N LEU A 206 -8.34 -7.85 16.67
CA LEU A 206 -9.54 -8.64 16.93
C LEU A 206 -10.50 -8.64 15.74
N ALA A 207 -10.67 -7.50 15.07
CA ALA A 207 -11.51 -7.42 13.89
C ALA A 207 -10.94 -8.23 12.71
N VAL A 208 -9.64 -8.08 12.40
CA VAL A 208 -8.99 -8.81 11.30
C VAL A 208 -9.01 -10.31 11.53
N GLN A 209 -8.86 -10.78 12.78
CA GLN A 209 -9.00 -12.20 13.10
C GLN A 209 -10.35 -12.76 12.67
N GLN A 210 -11.46 -12.02 12.87
CA GLN A 210 -12.79 -12.46 12.44
C GLN A 210 -12.94 -12.44 10.92
N LEU A 211 -12.44 -11.39 10.26
CA LEU A 211 -12.53 -11.20 8.81
C LEU A 211 -11.76 -12.27 8.01
N THR A 212 -10.66 -12.77 8.55
CA THR A 212 -9.81 -13.78 7.88
C THR A 212 -10.33 -15.21 8.03
N GLN A 213 -11.50 -15.42 8.63
CA GLN A 213 -12.19 -16.72 8.61
C GLN A 213 -12.91 -16.99 7.28
N THR A 214 -13.03 -16.00 6.41
CA THR A 214 -13.67 -16.14 5.09
C THR A 214 -12.69 -16.65 4.03
N ALA A 215 -13.20 -17.37 3.03
CA ALA A 215 -12.39 -17.86 1.93
C ALA A 215 -11.70 -16.71 1.15
N ASN A 216 -10.54 -16.96 0.59
CA ASN A 216 -9.74 -15.98 -0.16
C ASN A 216 -9.35 -14.72 0.64
N THR A 217 -9.38 -14.80 1.96
CA THR A 217 -8.95 -13.71 2.85
C THR A 217 -7.81 -14.15 3.73
N PHE A 218 -6.74 -13.37 3.75
CA PHE A 218 -5.46 -13.71 4.36
C PHE A 218 -5.02 -12.60 5.33
N TYR A 219 -4.18 -12.96 6.30
CA TYR A 219 -3.50 -12.00 7.17
C TYR A 219 -1.99 -12.06 6.98
N PHE A 220 -1.38 -10.91 6.69
CA PHE A 220 0.07 -10.76 6.72
C PHE A 220 0.50 -9.98 7.97
N PRO A 221 1.33 -10.56 8.86
CA PRO A 221 1.60 -10.03 10.20
C PRO A 221 2.70 -8.97 10.22
N ALA A 222 2.52 -7.86 9.47
CA ALA A 222 3.53 -6.78 9.42
C ALA A 222 3.72 -6.09 10.78
N TYR A 223 2.66 -5.98 11.58
CA TYR A 223 2.72 -5.40 12.92
C TYR A 223 3.61 -6.25 13.83
N GLU A 224 3.36 -7.54 13.91
CA GLU A 224 4.09 -8.48 14.76
C GLU A 224 5.57 -8.59 14.36
N LEU A 225 5.86 -8.55 13.05
CA LEU A 225 7.24 -8.56 12.56
C LEU A 225 8.06 -7.37 13.06
N VAL A 226 7.45 -6.19 13.25
CA VAL A 226 8.17 -5.03 13.76
C VAL A 226 8.11 -4.95 15.29
N MET A 227 6.93 -5.23 15.88
CA MET A 227 6.70 -5.02 17.31
C MET A 227 7.22 -6.15 18.18
N ASP A 228 7.20 -7.38 17.68
CA ASP A 228 7.57 -8.57 18.47
C ASP A 228 8.86 -9.21 17.97
N ASP A 229 9.01 -9.42 16.66
CA ASP A 229 10.20 -10.04 16.09
C ASP A 229 11.42 -9.09 16.15
N LEU A 230 11.34 -7.90 15.54
CA LEU A 230 12.43 -6.90 15.59
C LEU A 230 12.57 -6.23 16.96
N ARG A 231 11.48 -5.85 17.60
CA ARG A 231 11.32 -5.39 18.99
C ARG A 231 12.41 -4.46 19.55
N ASP A 232 12.97 -3.59 18.74
CA ASP A 232 14.05 -2.68 19.15
C ASP A 232 13.89 -1.31 18.48
N TYR A 233 14.19 -0.24 19.22
CA TYR A 233 14.11 1.13 18.70
C TYR A 233 15.09 1.41 17.55
N ARG A 234 16.17 0.64 17.40
CA ARG A 234 17.10 0.74 16.25
C ARG A 234 16.41 0.53 14.89
N PHE A 235 15.23 -0.08 14.88
CA PHE A 235 14.43 -0.36 13.70
C PHE A 235 13.40 0.72 13.37
N TYR A 236 13.41 1.84 14.12
CA TYR A 236 12.59 3.01 13.84
C TYR A 236 13.43 4.12 13.20
N ALA A 237 12.77 5.01 12.46
CA ALA A 237 13.33 6.27 11.98
C ALA A 237 13.56 7.24 13.15
N GLU A 238 14.13 8.42 12.88
CA GLU A 238 14.43 9.43 13.91
C GLU A 238 13.19 9.88 14.70
N ASP A 239 12.01 9.80 14.10
CA ASP A 239 10.74 10.15 14.74
C ASP A 239 10.24 9.09 15.75
N MET A 240 10.89 7.94 15.86
CA MET A 240 10.54 6.80 16.71
C MET A 240 9.12 6.24 16.48
N VAL A 241 8.53 6.56 15.34
CA VAL A 241 7.17 6.21 14.93
C VAL A 241 7.15 5.31 13.72
N HIS A 242 7.89 5.70 12.68
CA HIS A 242 7.95 4.96 11.43
C HIS A 242 9.08 3.91 11.45
N PRO A 243 8.81 2.67 11.00
CA PRO A 243 9.88 1.71 10.73
C PRO A 243 10.90 2.30 9.74
N ASN A 244 12.18 2.14 10.04
CA ASN A 244 13.23 2.60 9.15
C ASN A 244 13.44 1.64 7.96
N TYR A 245 14.44 1.97 7.11
CA TYR A 245 14.76 1.18 5.92
C TYR A 245 15.10 -0.28 6.24
N ALA A 246 15.84 -0.56 7.32
CA ALA A 246 16.22 -1.90 7.70
C ALA A 246 14.99 -2.73 8.10
N ALA A 247 14.10 -2.16 8.93
CA ALA A 247 12.85 -2.80 9.33
C ALA A 247 11.93 -3.05 8.12
N THR A 248 11.77 -2.05 7.26
CA THR A 248 10.93 -2.19 6.05
C THR A 248 11.46 -3.27 5.11
N ASN A 249 12.78 -3.39 4.96
CA ASN A 249 13.40 -4.45 4.18
C ASN A 249 13.23 -5.83 4.82
N TYR A 250 13.28 -5.91 6.14
CA TYR A 250 13.01 -7.16 6.85
C TYR A 250 11.58 -7.64 6.61
N VAL A 251 10.60 -6.77 6.84
CA VAL A 251 9.18 -7.08 6.58
C VAL A 251 8.95 -7.43 5.11
N TRP A 252 9.58 -6.72 4.18
CA TRP A 252 9.53 -7.03 2.75
C TRP A 252 10.02 -8.45 2.43
N LYS A 253 11.16 -8.87 2.98
CA LYS A 253 11.68 -10.24 2.78
C LYS A 253 10.69 -11.28 3.29
N LYS A 254 10.07 -11.05 4.47
CA LYS A 254 9.04 -11.94 5.01
C LYS A 254 7.77 -11.92 4.15
N PHE A 255 7.36 -10.75 3.63
CA PHE A 255 6.23 -10.64 2.70
C PHE A 255 6.45 -11.48 1.43
N ILE A 256 7.61 -11.35 0.80
CA ILE A 256 7.95 -12.13 -0.39
C ILE A 256 7.95 -13.64 -0.10
N ALA A 257 8.56 -14.08 0.96
CA ALA A 257 8.60 -15.50 1.34
C ALA A 257 7.20 -16.07 1.64
N THR A 258 6.33 -15.25 2.24
CA THR A 258 4.97 -15.63 2.64
C THR A 258 3.99 -15.61 1.46
N CYS A 259 4.00 -14.51 0.68
CA CYS A 259 2.91 -14.17 -0.24
C CYS A 259 3.24 -14.42 -1.72
N VAL A 260 4.51 -14.47 -2.13
CA VAL A 260 4.93 -14.52 -3.55
C VAL A 260 5.42 -15.90 -3.93
N ASP A 261 5.10 -16.36 -5.13
CA ASP A 261 5.53 -17.67 -5.62
C ASP A 261 7.03 -17.72 -5.97
N GLU A 262 7.60 -18.93 -6.00
CA GLU A 262 9.04 -19.12 -6.26
C GLU A 262 9.49 -18.65 -7.65
N PRO A 263 8.73 -18.87 -8.75
CA PRO A 263 9.11 -18.35 -10.07
C PRO A 263 9.21 -16.82 -10.08
N SER A 264 8.26 -16.14 -9.46
CA SER A 264 8.30 -14.66 -9.32
C SER A 264 9.46 -14.19 -8.45
N GLN A 265 9.77 -14.89 -7.36
CA GLN A 265 10.94 -14.57 -6.53
C GLN A 265 12.26 -14.71 -7.30
N ALA A 266 12.37 -15.70 -8.20
CA ALA A 266 13.52 -15.85 -9.09
C ALA A 266 13.63 -14.67 -10.06
N LEU A 267 12.51 -14.29 -10.70
CA LEU A 267 12.44 -13.15 -11.62
C LEU A 267 12.76 -11.83 -10.91
N MET A 268 12.28 -11.62 -9.67
CA MET A 268 12.64 -10.46 -8.86
C MET A 268 14.15 -10.31 -8.65
N LYS A 269 14.89 -11.40 -8.50
CA LYS A 269 16.37 -11.36 -8.37
C LYS A 269 17.02 -10.87 -9.67
N GLU A 270 16.50 -11.31 -10.82
CA GLU A 270 16.98 -10.83 -12.12
C GLU A 270 16.69 -9.35 -12.32
N ILE A 271 15.45 -8.90 -12.03
CA ILE A 271 15.05 -7.49 -12.10
C ILE A 271 15.92 -6.64 -11.16
N ASN A 272 16.15 -7.08 -9.93
CA ASN A 272 17.02 -6.38 -8.99
C ASN A 272 18.45 -6.21 -9.54
N SER A 273 19.00 -7.24 -10.17
CA SER A 273 20.32 -7.16 -10.78
C SER A 273 20.36 -6.16 -11.94
N ILE A 274 19.32 -6.08 -12.75
CA ILE A 274 19.18 -5.07 -13.82
C ILE A 274 19.07 -3.66 -13.20
N ASN A 275 18.24 -3.47 -12.20
CA ASN A 275 18.07 -2.18 -11.51
C ASN A 275 19.38 -1.71 -10.84
N ALA A 276 20.15 -2.63 -10.26
CA ALA A 276 21.48 -2.34 -9.71
C ALA A 276 22.47 -1.92 -10.82
N ALA A 277 22.44 -2.61 -11.95
CA ALA A 277 23.27 -2.25 -13.11
C ALA A 277 22.90 -0.87 -13.67
N LYS A 278 21.61 -0.54 -13.77
CA LYS A 278 21.09 0.78 -14.18
C LYS A 278 21.52 1.89 -13.22
N SER A 279 21.57 1.60 -11.93
CA SER A 279 21.96 2.57 -10.89
C SER A 279 23.49 2.77 -10.78
N HIS A 280 24.27 1.94 -11.47
CA HIS A 280 25.73 2.03 -11.43
C HIS A 280 26.20 3.29 -12.16
N LYS A 281 26.94 4.15 -11.45
CA LYS A 281 27.58 5.34 -12.05
C LYS A 281 28.98 4.99 -12.51
N PRO A 282 29.30 5.03 -13.82
CA PRO A 282 30.63 4.73 -14.30
C PRO A 282 31.62 5.84 -13.91
N PHE A 283 32.83 5.46 -13.60
CA PHE A 283 33.93 6.43 -13.39
C PHE A 283 34.33 7.13 -14.70
N ASN A 284 34.36 6.39 -15.82
CA ASN A 284 34.59 6.91 -17.16
C ASN A 284 33.50 6.37 -18.11
N PRO A 285 32.47 7.19 -18.44
CA PRO A 285 31.37 6.78 -19.32
C PRO A 285 31.79 6.35 -20.73
N ASP A 286 32.86 6.94 -21.26
CA ASP A 286 33.34 6.72 -22.63
C ASP A 286 34.28 5.50 -22.76
N SER A 287 34.58 4.83 -21.65
CA SER A 287 35.48 3.69 -21.65
C SER A 287 34.93 2.48 -22.40
N GLU A 288 35.76 1.73 -23.09
CA GLU A 288 35.38 0.47 -23.74
C GLU A 288 34.82 -0.56 -22.73
N GLN A 289 35.30 -0.51 -21.49
CA GLN A 289 34.77 -1.34 -20.41
C GLN A 289 33.31 -0.99 -20.08
N HIS A 290 32.97 0.31 -20.06
CA HIS A 290 31.60 0.74 -19.80
C HIS A 290 30.66 0.40 -20.98
N LYS A 291 31.10 0.61 -22.22
CA LYS A 291 30.35 0.21 -23.42
C LYS A 291 30.03 -1.28 -23.41
N LYS A 292 31.02 -2.11 -23.08
CA LYS A 292 30.81 -3.56 -22.94
C LYS A 292 29.85 -3.91 -21.82
N PHE A 293 29.90 -3.20 -20.69
CA PHE A 293 28.96 -3.36 -19.59
C PHE A 293 27.51 -3.03 -20.02
N LEU A 294 27.29 -1.94 -20.74
CA LEU A 294 26.00 -1.56 -21.29
C LEU A 294 25.47 -2.65 -22.24
N GLN A 295 26.31 -3.11 -23.19
CA GLN A 295 25.93 -4.14 -24.15
C GLN A 295 25.51 -5.45 -23.47
N ILE A 296 26.28 -5.93 -22.49
CA ILE A 296 25.96 -7.18 -21.75
C ILE A 296 24.61 -7.05 -21.05
N ASN A 297 24.35 -5.90 -20.41
CA ASN A 297 23.07 -5.70 -19.72
C ASN A 297 21.90 -5.50 -20.70
N LEU A 298 22.12 -4.87 -21.85
CA LEU A 298 21.11 -4.77 -22.92
C LEU A 298 20.68 -6.15 -23.42
N GLU A 299 21.64 -7.03 -23.72
CA GLU A 299 21.35 -8.40 -24.16
C GLU A 299 20.58 -9.19 -23.09
N ARG A 300 20.94 -8.99 -21.82
CA ARG A 300 20.26 -9.61 -20.70
C ARG A 300 18.81 -9.13 -20.57
N VAL A 301 18.58 -7.82 -20.68
CA VAL A 301 17.22 -7.24 -20.62
C VAL A 301 16.38 -7.73 -21.78
N LYS A 302 16.89 -7.74 -23.01
CA LYS A 302 16.19 -8.26 -24.19
C LYS A 302 15.81 -9.72 -24.04
N LYS A 303 16.66 -10.54 -23.42
CA LYS A 303 16.34 -11.94 -23.11
C LYS A 303 15.21 -12.06 -22.10
N LEU A 304 15.20 -11.22 -21.05
CA LEU A 304 14.10 -11.19 -20.08
C LEU A 304 12.79 -10.73 -20.73
N GLU A 305 12.80 -9.72 -21.58
CA GLU A 305 11.63 -9.26 -22.32
C GLU A 305 11.02 -10.36 -23.19
N GLN A 306 11.86 -11.13 -23.90
CA GLN A 306 11.40 -12.28 -24.69
C GLN A 306 10.81 -13.39 -23.82
N GLN A 307 11.39 -13.63 -22.65
CA GLN A 307 10.94 -14.67 -21.72
C GLN A 307 9.67 -14.26 -20.97
N PHE A 308 9.51 -12.97 -20.67
CA PHE A 308 8.42 -12.40 -19.89
C PHE A 308 7.76 -11.24 -20.64
N PRO A 309 7.06 -11.49 -21.77
CA PRO A 309 6.52 -10.46 -22.67
C PRO A 309 5.41 -9.59 -22.03
N TYR A 310 4.91 -9.97 -20.86
CA TYR A 310 3.95 -9.21 -20.07
C TYR A 310 4.60 -8.14 -19.17
N ILE A 311 5.95 -8.09 -19.11
CA ILE A 311 6.70 -7.10 -18.35
C ILE A 311 7.28 -6.06 -19.31
N ASN A 312 7.06 -4.78 -19.02
CA ASN A 312 7.65 -3.69 -19.77
C ASN A 312 9.08 -3.42 -19.29
N PHE A 313 10.06 -3.61 -20.20
CA PHE A 313 11.48 -3.31 -19.99
C PHE A 313 11.98 -2.14 -20.86
N GLU A 314 11.09 -1.37 -21.47
CA GLU A 314 11.44 -0.27 -22.39
C GLU A 314 12.41 0.73 -21.76
N GLU A 315 12.21 1.08 -20.50
CA GLU A 315 13.07 2.02 -19.77
C GLU A 315 14.51 1.49 -19.63
N GLU A 316 14.65 0.20 -19.30
CA GLU A 316 15.96 -0.45 -19.16
C GLU A 316 16.64 -0.64 -20.51
N ILE A 317 15.89 -1.02 -21.54
CA ILE A 317 16.40 -1.14 -22.91
C ILE A 317 16.91 0.22 -23.39
N ASN A 318 16.15 1.27 -23.22
CA ASN A 318 16.57 2.63 -23.60
C ASN A 318 17.84 3.05 -22.85
N TYR A 319 17.92 2.81 -21.55
CA TYR A 319 19.11 3.13 -20.75
C TYR A 319 20.37 2.40 -21.22
N PHE A 320 20.29 1.09 -21.47
CA PHE A 320 21.46 0.28 -21.87
C PHE A 320 21.78 0.39 -23.37
N SER A 321 20.96 1.09 -24.16
CA SER A 321 21.22 1.33 -25.59
C SER A 321 22.04 2.61 -25.84
N LEU A 322 22.32 3.37 -24.78
CA LEU A 322 23.17 4.57 -24.84
C LEU A 322 24.63 4.19 -25.06
#